data_04e81c9463bb0031818d04878f2a56af
#
_entry.id   04e81c9463bb0031818d04878f2a56af
#
_cell.length_a   1.000
_cell.length_b   1.000
_cell.length_c   1.000
_cell.angle_alpha   90.00
_cell.angle_beta   90.00
_cell.angle_gamma   90.00
#
_symmetry.space_group_name_H-M   'P 1'
#
loop_
_entity.id
_entity.type
_entity.pdbx_description
1 polymer ?
#
loop_
_entity_poly.entity_id
_entity_poly.type
_entity_poly.pdbx_seq_one_letter_code
_entity_poly.pdbx_strand_id
1 'polypeptide(L)'
;MRVLNSRQMRDADRRTIEEIGIPSIVLMENAGRQVVAAMESTFENLASLRVAVLCGRGSNGGDGFVAARTLAERGIDVDVYLLGESAGVKGDARLNLDILRNLGLDVIEISDASAWTSWRSATPAPGSCTAGMSWRRI
;
A
#
# COMPACT_ATOMS: atom_id res chain seq x y z
N MET A 1 10.72 14.26 20.55
CA MET A 1 9.52 13.74 19.85
C MET A 1 8.69 12.91 20.84
N ARG A 2 7.38 13.15 20.93
CA ARG A 2 6.50 12.37 21.82
C ARG A 2 5.93 11.18 21.03
N VAL A 3 6.21 9.97 21.50
CA VAL A 3 5.74 8.72 20.87
C VAL A 3 4.49 8.24 21.62
N LEU A 4 3.43 7.89 20.87
CA LEU A 4 2.22 7.28 21.42
C LEU A 4 2.33 5.76 21.39
N ASN A 5 1.81 5.10 22.42
CA ASN A 5 1.62 3.65 22.37
C ASN A 5 0.36 3.28 21.56
N SER A 6 0.19 2.00 21.24
CA SER A 6 -0.92 1.52 20.39
C SER A 6 -2.32 1.85 20.96
N ARG A 7 -2.49 1.92 22.30
CA ARG A 7 -3.76 2.30 22.92
C ARG A 7 -4.03 3.77 22.72
N GLN A 8 -3.03 4.62 22.95
CA GLN A 8 -3.14 6.08 22.77
C GLN A 8 -3.39 6.44 21.32
N MET A 9 -2.76 5.73 20.38
CA MET A 9 -3.00 5.94 18.94
C MET A 9 -4.45 5.60 18.57
N ARG A 10 -4.95 4.43 18.95
CA ARG A 10 -6.36 4.04 18.72
C ARG A 10 -7.35 5.01 19.34
N ASP A 11 -7.06 5.56 20.52
CA ASP A 11 -7.94 6.53 21.17
C ASP A 11 -7.92 7.88 20.42
N ALA A 12 -6.77 8.30 19.90
CA ALA A 12 -6.66 9.48 19.06
C ALA A 12 -7.46 9.34 17.76
N ASP A 13 -7.33 8.19 17.07
CA ASP A 13 -8.08 7.89 15.85
C ASP A 13 -9.60 7.88 16.14
N ARG A 14 -10.03 7.19 17.20
CA ARG A 14 -11.44 7.15 17.59
C ARG A 14 -11.99 8.55 17.84
N ARG A 15 -11.28 9.38 18.60
CA ARG A 15 -11.71 10.75 18.89
C ARG A 15 -11.75 11.61 17.62
N THR A 16 -10.81 11.44 16.73
CA THR A 16 -10.79 12.14 15.46
C THR A 16 -12.00 11.79 14.60
N ILE A 17 -12.40 10.51 14.61
CA ILE A 17 -13.52 10.02 13.81
C ILE A 17 -14.86 10.37 14.48
N GLU A 18 -15.02 10.05 15.78
CA GLU A 18 -16.31 10.12 16.46
C GLU A 18 -16.62 11.51 17.02
N GLU A 19 -15.61 12.24 17.52
CA GLU A 19 -15.82 13.52 18.20
C GLU A 19 -15.57 14.71 17.26
N ILE A 20 -14.55 14.64 16.38
CA ILE A 20 -14.22 15.69 15.41
C ILE A 20 -14.99 15.50 14.10
N GLY A 21 -15.32 14.26 13.74
CA GLY A 21 -16.11 13.94 12.55
C GLY A 21 -15.29 13.79 11.26
N ILE A 22 -13.97 13.60 11.35
CA ILE A 22 -13.14 13.30 10.17
C ILE A 22 -13.31 11.82 9.81
N PRO A 23 -13.78 11.47 8.60
CA PRO A 23 -13.97 10.09 8.20
C PRO A 23 -12.67 9.27 8.25
N SER A 24 -12.76 8.00 8.68
CA SER A 24 -11.60 7.10 8.80
C SER A 24 -10.83 6.93 7.49
N ILE A 25 -11.52 6.95 6.36
CA ILE A 25 -10.90 6.89 5.04
C ILE A 25 -9.94 8.05 4.77
N VAL A 26 -10.22 9.24 5.31
CA VAL A 26 -9.34 10.41 5.18
C VAL A 26 -8.06 10.22 5.99
N LEU A 27 -8.17 9.60 7.18
CA LEU A 27 -6.99 9.27 7.99
C LEU A 27 -6.11 8.26 7.26
N MET A 28 -6.70 7.21 6.69
CA MET A 28 -6.00 6.19 5.91
C MET A 28 -5.33 6.78 4.66
N GLU A 29 -6.01 7.66 3.94
CA GLU A 29 -5.43 8.36 2.78
C GLU A 29 -4.19 9.17 3.18
N ASN A 30 -4.30 9.94 4.27
CA ASN A 30 -3.18 10.73 4.78
C ASN A 30 -2.02 9.84 5.25
N ALA A 31 -2.30 8.73 5.95
CA ALA A 31 -1.27 7.82 6.44
C ALA A 31 -0.46 7.23 5.28
N GLY A 32 -1.12 6.66 4.26
CA GLY A 32 -0.44 6.09 3.11
C GLY A 32 0.36 7.12 2.31
N ARG A 33 -0.17 8.34 2.13
CA ARG A 33 0.56 9.43 1.45
C ARG A 33 1.78 9.89 2.22
N GLN A 34 1.71 9.93 3.56
CA GLN A 34 2.86 10.29 4.40
C GLN A 34 3.98 9.25 4.33
N VAL A 35 3.67 7.96 4.19
CA VAL A 35 4.68 6.93 3.93
C VAL A 35 5.45 7.24 2.66
N VAL A 36 4.76 7.56 1.56
CA VAL A 36 5.41 7.90 0.29
C VAL A 36 6.24 9.18 0.40
N ALA A 37 5.72 10.22 1.08
CA ALA A 37 6.47 11.45 1.32
C ALA A 37 7.76 11.20 2.12
N ALA A 38 7.71 10.32 3.13
CA ALA A 38 8.89 9.90 3.88
C ALA A 38 9.89 9.12 2.99
N MET A 39 9.41 8.25 2.10
CA MET A 39 10.27 7.56 1.14
C MET A 39 10.98 8.54 0.22
N GLU A 40 10.27 9.51 -0.35
CA GLU A 40 10.85 10.53 -1.22
C GLU A 40 11.91 11.39 -0.53
N SER A 41 11.71 11.69 0.74
CA SER A 41 12.71 12.44 1.53
C SER A 41 13.93 11.61 1.90
N THR A 42 13.83 10.28 1.84
CA THR A 42 14.88 9.34 2.28
C THR A 42 15.69 8.78 1.11
N PHE A 43 15.04 8.52 -0.03
CA PHE A 43 15.66 7.90 -1.19
C PHE A 43 15.81 8.91 -2.34
N GLU A 44 17.03 9.34 -2.63
CA GLU A 44 17.33 10.33 -3.68
C GLU A 44 16.86 9.91 -5.08
N ASN A 45 16.84 8.60 -5.37
CA ASN A 45 16.51 8.05 -6.68
C ASN A 45 15.28 7.14 -6.64
N LEU A 46 14.27 7.45 -5.84
CA LEU A 46 13.08 6.61 -5.67
C LEU A 46 12.41 6.28 -7.01
N ALA A 47 12.38 7.23 -7.95
CA ALA A 47 11.78 7.04 -9.27
C ALA A 47 12.49 5.97 -10.15
N SER A 48 13.72 5.61 -9.84
CA SER A 48 14.47 4.55 -10.54
C SER A 48 14.40 3.20 -9.83
N LEU A 49 13.74 3.13 -8.68
CA LEU A 49 13.61 1.91 -7.90
C LEU A 49 12.31 1.18 -8.24
N ARG A 50 12.33 -0.12 -8.07
CA ARG A 50 11.12 -0.95 -8.01
C ARG A 50 10.75 -1.17 -6.54
N VAL A 51 9.52 -0.83 -6.18
CA VAL A 51 9.04 -0.87 -4.79
C VAL A 51 8.06 -2.03 -4.63
N ALA A 52 8.31 -2.91 -3.67
CA ALA A 52 7.38 -3.94 -3.26
C ALA A 52 6.60 -3.48 -2.02
N VAL A 53 5.27 -3.46 -2.10
CA VAL A 53 4.39 -3.11 -0.98
C VAL A 53 3.69 -4.35 -0.49
N LEU A 54 3.97 -4.77 0.75
CA LEU A 54 3.36 -5.92 1.39
C LEU A 54 2.21 -5.47 2.29
N CYS A 55 1.00 -5.82 1.92
CA CYS A 55 -0.22 -5.41 2.59
C CYS A 55 -0.84 -6.57 3.38
N GLY A 56 -1.22 -6.33 4.62
CA GLY A 56 -2.10 -7.22 5.36
C GLY A 56 -3.57 -6.95 5.04
N ARG A 57 -4.49 -7.66 5.70
CA ARG A 57 -5.95 -7.54 5.49
C ARG A 57 -6.62 -6.44 6.32
N GLY A 58 -5.89 -5.82 7.25
CA GLY A 58 -6.38 -4.79 8.17
C GLY A 58 -6.09 -3.38 7.71
N SER A 59 -6.26 -2.40 8.62
CA SER A 59 -6.07 -0.97 8.35
C SER A 59 -4.68 -0.63 7.82
N ASN A 60 -3.60 -1.20 8.41
CA ASN A 60 -2.25 -0.99 7.90
C ASN A 60 -2.06 -1.50 6.46
N GLY A 61 -2.79 -2.55 6.05
CA GLY A 61 -2.83 -2.97 4.65
C GLY A 61 -3.52 -1.95 3.76
N GLY A 62 -4.58 -1.31 4.28
CA GLY A 62 -5.24 -0.19 3.62
C GLY A 62 -4.30 0.99 3.38
N ASP A 63 -3.51 1.38 4.38
CA ASP A 63 -2.45 2.39 4.23
C ASP A 63 -1.44 1.99 3.15
N GLY A 64 -1.09 0.69 3.08
CA GLY A 64 -0.24 0.11 2.04
C GLY A 64 -0.84 0.24 0.64
N PHE A 65 -2.15 0.00 0.47
CA PHE A 65 -2.82 0.19 -0.82
C PHE A 65 -2.82 1.65 -1.26
N VAL A 66 -3.01 2.59 -0.33
CA VAL A 66 -2.89 4.02 -0.62
C VAL A 66 -1.45 4.38 -1.01
N ALA A 67 -0.46 3.87 -0.29
CA ALA A 67 0.95 4.10 -0.61
C ALA A 67 1.31 3.56 -2.01
N ALA A 68 0.89 2.33 -2.32
CA ALA A 68 1.12 1.71 -3.63
C ALA A 68 0.53 2.54 -4.78
N ARG A 69 -0.73 2.99 -4.63
CA ARG A 69 -1.38 3.87 -5.60
C ARG A 69 -0.63 5.18 -5.76
N THR A 70 -0.23 5.81 -4.66
CA THR A 70 0.48 7.09 -4.68
C THR A 70 1.86 6.95 -5.35
N LEU A 71 2.57 5.84 -5.13
CA LEU A 71 3.83 5.54 -5.83
C LEU A 71 3.60 5.40 -7.33
N ALA A 72 2.57 4.64 -7.74
CA ALA A 72 2.23 4.44 -9.15
C ALA A 72 1.82 5.76 -9.84
N GLU A 73 1.02 6.61 -9.19
CA GLU A 73 0.66 7.95 -9.67
C GLU A 73 1.90 8.83 -9.96
N ARG A 74 3.00 8.61 -9.23
CA ARG A 74 4.27 9.31 -9.40
C ARG A 74 5.21 8.65 -10.41
N GLY A 75 4.76 7.59 -11.08
CA GLY A 75 5.51 6.87 -12.10
C GLY A 75 6.58 5.94 -11.54
N ILE A 76 6.50 5.59 -10.25
CA ILE A 76 7.40 4.62 -9.60
C ILE A 76 6.87 3.22 -9.90
N ASP A 77 7.77 2.31 -10.28
CA ASP A 77 7.43 0.90 -10.51
C ASP A 77 7.10 0.22 -9.17
N VAL A 78 5.87 -0.31 -9.05
CA VAL A 78 5.36 -0.85 -7.79
C VAL A 78 4.72 -2.21 -7.97
N ASP A 79 5.13 -3.17 -7.14
CA ASP A 79 4.47 -4.47 -6.98
C ASP A 79 3.67 -4.48 -5.68
N VAL A 80 2.43 -4.95 -5.75
CA VAL A 80 1.54 -5.01 -4.57
C VAL A 80 1.23 -6.44 -4.21
N TYR A 81 1.52 -6.80 -2.98
CA TYR A 81 1.28 -8.13 -2.42
C TYR A 81 0.31 -8.06 -1.27
N LEU A 82 -0.76 -8.85 -1.33
CA LEU A 82 -1.69 -9.03 -0.23
C LEU A 82 -1.38 -10.34 0.51
N LEU A 83 -1.00 -10.22 1.78
CA LEU A 83 -0.77 -11.36 2.66
C LEU A 83 -2.11 -11.93 3.14
N GLY A 84 -2.67 -12.84 2.37
CA GLY A 84 -3.97 -13.45 2.54
C GLY A 84 -4.86 -13.29 1.31
N GLU A 85 -6.15 -13.52 1.50
CA GLU A 85 -7.15 -13.44 0.43
C GLU A 85 -7.89 -12.09 0.45
N SER A 86 -8.18 -11.54 -0.71
CA SER A 86 -8.90 -10.27 -0.85
C SER A 86 -10.32 -10.31 -0.28
N ALA A 87 -10.95 -11.49 -0.22
CA ALA A 87 -12.24 -11.67 0.44
C ALA A 87 -12.21 -11.34 1.94
N GLY A 88 -11.04 -11.44 2.58
CA GLY A 88 -10.85 -11.09 3.99
C GLY A 88 -10.59 -9.60 4.26
N VAL A 89 -10.39 -8.78 3.22
CA VAL A 89 -10.20 -7.34 3.36
C VAL A 89 -11.55 -6.64 3.49
N LYS A 90 -11.71 -5.76 4.50
CA LYS A 90 -12.97 -5.10 4.84
C LYS A 90 -12.80 -3.59 5.08
N GLY A 91 -13.92 -2.86 5.10
CA GLY A 91 -13.96 -1.43 5.44
C GLY A 91 -13.14 -0.57 4.48
N ASP A 92 -12.45 0.44 5.02
CA ASP A 92 -11.65 1.39 4.25
C ASP A 92 -10.48 0.72 3.50
N ALA A 93 -9.91 -0.34 4.06
CA ALA A 93 -8.88 -1.14 3.38
C ALA A 93 -9.46 -1.80 2.12
N ARG A 94 -10.70 -2.31 2.18
CA ARG A 94 -11.38 -2.88 1.02
C ARG A 94 -11.63 -1.83 -0.05
N LEU A 95 -12.11 -0.67 0.34
CA LEU A 95 -12.32 0.44 -0.60
C LEU A 95 -11.02 0.81 -1.32
N ASN A 96 -9.92 0.93 -0.61
CA ASN A 96 -8.61 1.24 -1.21
C ASN A 96 -8.07 0.11 -2.10
N LEU A 97 -8.31 -1.16 -1.75
CA LEU A 97 -8.00 -2.29 -2.63
C LEU A 97 -8.78 -2.21 -3.95
N ASP A 98 -10.08 -1.88 -3.89
CA ASP A 98 -10.93 -1.78 -5.07
C ASP A 98 -10.52 -0.58 -5.95
N ILE A 99 -10.19 0.57 -5.34
CA ILE A 99 -9.64 1.73 -6.06
C ILE A 99 -8.35 1.35 -6.79
N LEU A 100 -7.44 0.65 -6.13
CA LEU A 100 -6.17 0.22 -6.68
C LEU A 100 -6.36 -0.66 -7.91
N ARG A 101 -7.29 -1.63 -7.84
CA ARG A 101 -7.67 -2.50 -8.95
C ARG A 101 -8.34 -1.73 -10.10
N ASN A 102 -9.20 -0.77 -9.79
CA ASN A 102 -9.86 0.08 -10.78
C ASN A 102 -8.86 0.96 -11.57
N LEU A 103 -7.72 1.28 -10.95
CA LEU A 103 -6.60 1.96 -11.61
C LEU A 103 -5.72 1.02 -12.44
N GLY A 104 -6.05 -0.29 -12.48
CA GLY A 104 -5.32 -1.30 -13.24
C GLY A 104 -4.04 -1.78 -12.58
N LEU A 105 -3.88 -1.57 -11.26
CA LEU A 105 -2.78 -2.13 -10.49
C LEU A 105 -3.12 -3.56 -10.08
N ASP A 106 -2.27 -4.50 -10.48
CA ASP A 106 -2.40 -5.89 -10.07
C ASP A 106 -2.02 -6.07 -8.60
N VAL A 107 -2.82 -6.87 -7.89
CA VAL A 107 -2.54 -7.25 -6.50
C VAL A 107 -2.36 -8.75 -6.43
N ILE A 108 -1.16 -9.17 -6.08
CA ILE A 108 -0.79 -10.58 -5.96
C ILE A 108 -1.18 -11.07 -4.58
N GLU A 109 -2.09 -12.03 -4.52
CA GLU A 109 -2.51 -12.65 -3.26
C GLU A 109 -1.53 -13.75 -2.86
N ILE A 110 -1.07 -13.69 -1.62
CA ILE A 110 -0.20 -14.70 -1.00
C ILE A 110 -0.98 -15.32 0.15
N SER A 111 -1.69 -16.39 -0.16
CA SER A 111 -2.59 -17.07 0.80
C SER A 111 -1.85 -18.00 1.77
N ASP A 112 -0.67 -18.51 1.37
CA ASP A 112 0.09 -19.48 2.16
C ASP A 112 1.61 -19.40 1.89
N ALA A 113 2.39 -20.17 2.64
CA ALA A 113 3.84 -20.21 2.52
C ALA A 113 4.33 -20.78 1.18
N SER A 114 3.55 -21.61 0.50
CA SER A 114 3.91 -22.17 -0.81
C SER A 114 3.79 -21.13 -1.91
N ALA A 115 2.74 -20.29 -1.85
CA ALA A 115 2.57 -19.14 -2.73
C ALA A 115 3.73 -18.14 -2.59
N TRP A 116 4.19 -17.91 -1.37
CA TRP A 116 5.37 -17.08 -1.09
C TRP A 116 6.65 -17.65 -1.71
N THR A 117 6.85 -18.98 -1.59
CA THR A 117 8.04 -19.65 -2.15
C THR A 117 8.02 -19.61 -3.67
N SER A 118 6.86 -19.86 -4.29
CA SER A 118 6.69 -19.80 -5.75
C SER A 118 6.98 -18.41 -6.29
N TRP A 119 6.50 -17.37 -5.61
CA TRP A 119 6.75 -15.98 -6.00
C TRP A 119 8.25 -15.63 -5.93
N ARG A 120 8.95 -16.00 -4.86
CA ARG A 120 10.41 -15.79 -4.74
C ARG A 120 11.20 -16.40 -5.90
N SER A 121 10.72 -17.51 -6.42
CA SER A 121 11.37 -18.21 -7.53
C SER A 121 11.02 -17.62 -8.90
N ALA A 122 9.87 -16.95 -9.02
CA ALA A 122 9.38 -16.35 -10.26
C ALA A 122 9.79 -14.89 -10.46
N THR A 123 10.21 -14.20 -9.39
CA THR A 123 10.64 -12.81 -9.48
C THR A 123 12.06 -12.77 -10.03
N PRO A 124 12.31 -12.15 -11.20
CA PRO A 124 13.65 -12.04 -11.73
C PRO A 124 14.52 -11.21 -10.78
N ALA A 125 15.79 -11.60 -10.68
CA ALA A 125 16.76 -10.89 -9.86
C ALA A 125 16.77 -9.38 -10.20
N PRO A 126 17.02 -8.48 -9.23
CA PRO A 126 17.06 -7.06 -9.48
C PRO A 126 18.06 -6.76 -10.60
N GLY A 127 17.57 -6.25 -11.73
CA GLY A 127 18.37 -5.96 -12.94
C GLY A 127 17.82 -6.47 -14.25
N SER A 128 16.82 -7.37 -14.28
CA SER A 128 16.16 -7.76 -15.53
C SER A 128 14.90 -6.92 -15.74
N CYS A 129 15.07 -5.79 -16.39
CA CYS A 129 13.96 -4.97 -16.89
C CYS A 129 13.27 -5.72 -18.03
N THR A 130 12.10 -6.30 -17.79
CA THR A 130 11.17 -6.65 -18.85
C THR A 130 10.28 -5.43 -19.09
N ALA A 131 10.62 -4.65 -20.09
CA ALA A 131 9.79 -3.59 -20.63
C ALA A 131 8.40 -4.11 -20.96
N GLY A 132 7.36 -3.40 -20.50
CA GLY A 132 6.06 -3.58 -21.10
C GLY A 132 4.84 -3.38 -20.21
N MET A 133 4.74 -2.28 -19.46
CA MET A 133 3.43 -1.75 -19.10
C MET A 133 3.45 -0.23 -19.25
N SER A 134 2.98 0.21 -20.39
CA SER A 134 2.71 1.61 -20.68
C SER A 134 1.48 2.05 -19.86
N TRP A 135 1.70 2.80 -18.82
CA TRP A 135 0.62 3.53 -18.14
C TRP A 135 0.09 4.60 -19.09
N ARG A 136 -1.10 4.40 -19.60
CA ARG A 136 -1.80 5.48 -20.32
C ARG A 136 -2.23 6.51 -19.26
N ARG A 137 -1.68 7.73 -19.40
CA ARG A 137 -2.18 8.89 -18.64
C ARG A 137 -3.66 9.07 -18.93
N ILE A 138 -4.45 9.12 -17.87
CA ILE A 138 -5.83 9.61 -17.93
C ILE A 138 -5.78 11.13 -18.01
#